data_b85df2095d738076be701f30f24a7eec
#
_entry.id   b85df2095d738076be701f30f24a7eec
#
_cell.length_a   1.000
_cell.length_b   1.000
_cell.length_c   1.000
_cell.angle_alpha   90.00
_cell.angle_beta   90.00
_cell.angle_gamma   90.00
#
_symmetry.space_group_name_H-M   'P 1'
#
loop_
_entity.id
_entity.type
_entity.pdbx_description
1 polymer ?
#
loop_
_entity_poly.entity_id
_entity_poly.type
_entity_poly.pdbx_seq_one_letter_code
_entity_poly.pdbx_strand_id
1 'polypeptide(L)'
;MLFRSLQNIVVDREEDAKAAISYLKQRDAGRATFLPLTAIRGDELHEKGVEKEFGFVGLGSRLVTFDPAYRNIVYNLLGRTVVVEDLDCGIAMARKYRNAFRIVTLDGQVINRGGSMTGGSTSRSAGVLSRSAELEQLTARTAAMQAKLAEAKQAEEDTARELAAAQYELETAEAQRRHAYTVEFLGHT
;
A
#
# COMPACT_ATOMS: atom_id res chain seq x y z
N MET A 1 -6.61 6.95 12.10
CA MET A 1 -7.02 6.03 13.20
C MET A 1 -8.04 4.97 12.76
N LEU A 2 -8.75 5.16 11.65
CA LEU A 2 -9.73 4.20 11.11
C LEU A 2 -9.12 2.85 10.75
N PHE A 3 -7.89 2.84 10.27
CA PHE A 3 -7.22 1.63 9.80
C PHE A 3 -6.73 0.69 10.92
N ARG A 4 -6.72 1.12 12.20
CA ARG A 4 -6.38 0.20 13.29
C ARG A 4 -7.45 -0.86 13.53
N SER A 5 -8.72 -0.58 13.25
CA SER A 5 -9.80 -1.57 13.40
C SER A 5 -9.79 -2.66 12.33
N LEU A 6 -9.16 -2.42 11.17
CA LEU A 6 -8.98 -3.42 10.12
C LEU A 6 -7.68 -4.24 10.26
N GLN A 7 -6.85 -3.93 11.25
CA GLN A 7 -5.64 -4.70 11.59
C GLN A 7 -5.89 -5.71 12.71
N ASN A 8 -7.15 -6.04 12.96
CA ASN A 8 -7.53 -7.04 13.94
C ASN A 8 -7.21 -8.45 13.41
N ILE A 9 -6.81 -9.33 14.31
CA ILE A 9 -6.47 -10.72 13.99
C ILE A 9 -7.71 -11.57 14.26
N VAL A 10 -8.19 -12.25 13.24
CA VAL A 10 -9.27 -13.22 13.39
C VAL A 10 -8.69 -14.54 13.89
N VAL A 11 -9.32 -15.13 14.91
CA VAL A 11 -8.96 -16.42 15.46
C VAL A 11 -10.22 -17.26 15.63
N ASP A 12 -10.07 -18.57 15.67
CA ASP A 12 -11.23 -19.44 15.76
C ASP A 12 -11.90 -19.35 17.12
N ARG A 13 -11.14 -19.39 18.22
CA ARG A 13 -11.65 -19.46 19.60
C ARG A 13 -11.00 -18.42 20.50
N GLU A 14 -11.64 -18.20 21.65
CA GLU A 14 -11.11 -17.30 22.69
C GLU A 14 -9.80 -17.83 23.30
N GLU A 15 -9.63 -19.16 23.37
CA GLU A 15 -8.40 -19.80 23.87
C GLU A 15 -7.20 -19.44 22.99
N ASP A 16 -7.40 -19.39 21.67
CA ASP A 16 -6.36 -19.01 20.71
C ASP A 16 -5.96 -17.54 20.89
N ALA A 17 -6.95 -16.68 21.07
CA ALA A 17 -6.71 -15.27 21.39
C ALA A 17 -5.93 -15.11 22.70
N LYS A 18 -6.31 -15.87 23.74
CA LYS A 18 -5.63 -15.86 25.05
C LYS A 18 -4.18 -16.32 24.94
N ALA A 19 -3.92 -17.40 24.19
CA ALA A 19 -2.58 -17.90 23.95
C ALA A 19 -1.70 -16.85 23.21
N ALA A 20 -2.27 -16.24 22.16
CA ALA A 20 -1.58 -15.20 21.40
C ALA A 20 -1.28 -13.95 22.24
N ILE A 21 -2.22 -13.49 23.07
CA ILE A 21 -2.00 -12.36 24.00
C ILE A 21 -0.88 -12.69 25.01
N SER A 22 -0.88 -13.91 25.56
CA SER A 22 0.14 -14.37 26.49
C SER A 22 1.53 -14.40 25.82
N TYR A 23 1.61 -14.87 24.59
CA TYR A 23 2.83 -14.87 23.78
C TYR A 23 3.36 -13.44 23.55
N LEU A 24 2.49 -12.51 23.11
CA LEU A 24 2.86 -11.10 22.91
C LEU A 24 3.39 -10.48 24.20
N LYS A 25 2.73 -10.77 25.36
CA LYS A 25 3.16 -10.27 26.67
C LYS A 25 4.54 -10.81 27.09
N GLN A 26 4.79 -12.11 26.89
CA GLN A 26 6.07 -12.73 27.26
C GLN A 26 7.24 -12.23 26.40
N ARG A 27 6.98 -11.86 25.15
CA ARG A 27 7.99 -11.40 24.19
C ARG A 27 8.14 -9.88 24.13
N ASP A 28 7.36 -9.13 24.92
CA ASP A 28 7.25 -7.67 24.80
C ASP A 28 7.02 -7.19 23.34
N ALA A 29 6.22 -7.97 22.60
CA ALA A 29 6.00 -7.80 21.16
C ALA A 29 4.83 -6.85 20.83
N GLY A 30 4.47 -5.95 21.74
CA GLY A 30 3.43 -4.97 21.55
C GLY A 30 2.00 -5.51 21.82
N ARG A 31 1.00 -4.88 21.20
CA ARG A 31 -0.42 -5.18 21.43
C ARG A 31 -1.15 -5.40 20.11
N ALA A 32 -2.02 -6.41 20.07
CA ALA A 32 -2.93 -6.66 18.96
C ALA A 32 -4.36 -6.85 19.48
N THR A 33 -5.36 -6.65 18.61
CA THR A 33 -6.75 -6.96 18.89
C THR A 33 -7.12 -8.25 18.17
N PHE A 34 -7.69 -9.19 18.92
CA PHE A 34 -8.13 -10.47 18.38
C PHE A 34 -9.65 -10.51 18.33
N LEU A 35 -10.19 -11.12 17.27
CA LEU A 35 -11.63 -11.30 17.04
C LEU A 35 -11.93 -12.80 16.98
N PRO A 36 -12.29 -13.44 18.11
CA PRO A 36 -12.64 -14.85 18.12
C PRO A 36 -14.00 -15.08 17.44
N LEU A 37 -14.05 -15.98 16.47
CA LEU A 37 -15.27 -16.32 15.72
C LEU A 37 -16.38 -16.84 16.64
N THR A 38 -16.01 -17.55 17.69
CA THR A 38 -16.97 -18.10 18.66
C THR A 38 -17.63 -17.05 19.55
N ALA A 39 -16.90 -15.97 19.88
CA ALA A 39 -17.35 -14.96 20.83
C ALA A 39 -17.88 -13.68 20.20
N ILE A 40 -17.29 -13.28 19.06
CA ILE A 40 -17.66 -12.00 18.44
C ILE A 40 -19.12 -11.97 18.02
N ARG A 41 -19.79 -10.88 18.32
CA ARG A 41 -21.16 -10.62 17.88
C ARG A 41 -21.19 -9.28 17.17
N GLY A 42 -21.91 -9.23 16.07
CA GLY A 42 -22.13 -8.02 15.30
C GLY A 42 -23.59 -7.86 14.95
N ASP A 43 -24.00 -6.62 14.79
CA ASP A 43 -25.36 -6.25 14.45
C ASP A 43 -25.36 -5.12 13.41
N GLU A 44 -26.40 -5.05 12.60
CA GLU A 44 -26.60 -3.94 11.68
C GLU A 44 -27.35 -2.78 12.34
N LEU A 45 -27.21 -1.63 11.72
CA LEU A 45 -27.94 -0.43 12.09
C LEU A 45 -29.42 -0.61 11.72
N HIS A 46 -30.31 -0.40 12.72
CA HIS A 46 -31.75 -0.54 12.54
C HIS A 46 -32.51 0.79 12.61
N GLU A 47 -31.80 1.92 12.65
CA GLU A 47 -32.41 3.26 12.69
C GLU A 47 -33.19 3.52 11.41
N LYS A 48 -34.51 3.74 11.57
CA LYS A 48 -35.42 3.96 10.43
C LYS A 48 -35.13 5.28 9.73
N GLY A 49 -35.14 5.25 8.42
CA GLY A 49 -35.05 6.44 7.58
C GLY A 49 -33.63 6.87 7.19
N VAL A 50 -32.58 6.25 7.76
CA VAL A 50 -31.18 6.56 7.41
C VAL A 50 -30.90 6.36 5.91
N GLU A 51 -31.49 5.34 5.32
CA GLU A 51 -31.34 4.99 3.89
C GLU A 51 -31.98 6.04 2.95
N LYS A 52 -32.83 6.95 3.48
CA LYS A 52 -33.50 7.99 2.71
C LYS A 52 -32.86 9.37 2.87
N GLU A 53 -31.79 9.45 3.64
CA GLU A 53 -31.09 10.71 3.88
C GLU A 53 -30.29 11.09 2.65
N PHE A 54 -30.23 12.42 2.43
CA PHE A 54 -29.42 12.97 1.35
C PHE A 54 -27.94 12.61 1.55
N GLY A 55 -27.28 12.19 0.47
CA GLY A 55 -25.89 11.76 0.50
C GLY A 55 -25.64 10.39 1.15
N PHE A 56 -26.68 9.61 1.47
CA PHE A 56 -26.52 8.23 1.94
C PHE A 56 -26.01 7.32 0.80
N VAL A 57 -24.89 6.67 1.01
CA VAL A 57 -24.30 5.71 0.05
C VAL A 57 -24.65 4.26 0.44
N GLY A 58 -24.52 3.91 1.73
CA GLY A 58 -24.83 2.56 2.20
C GLY A 58 -24.38 2.30 3.63
N LEU A 59 -24.74 1.13 4.15
CA LEU A 59 -24.16 0.60 5.38
C LEU A 59 -22.79 -0.07 5.03
N GLY A 60 -21.79 0.16 5.83
CA GLY A 60 -20.46 -0.36 5.60
C GLY A 60 -20.42 -1.89 5.45
N SER A 61 -21.27 -2.63 6.19
CA SER A 61 -21.41 -4.08 6.08
C SER A 61 -21.98 -4.54 4.73
N ARG A 62 -22.78 -3.71 4.07
CA ARG A 62 -23.42 -4.02 2.77
C ARG A 62 -22.60 -3.60 1.57
N LEU A 63 -21.59 -2.77 1.78
CA LEU A 63 -20.69 -2.28 0.72
C LEU A 63 -19.45 -3.16 0.53
N VAL A 64 -19.31 -4.24 1.30
CA VAL A 64 -18.19 -5.17 1.23
C VAL A 64 -18.68 -6.58 0.95
N THR A 65 -17.90 -7.34 0.16
CA THR A 65 -18.11 -8.76 -0.08
C THR A 65 -17.23 -9.57 0.86
N PHE A 66 -17.77 -10.58 1.52
CA PHE A 66 -17.05 -11.41 2.48
C PHE A 66 -17.66 -12.82 2.56
N ASP A 67 -16.88 -13.78 3.06
CA ASP A 67 -17.37 -15.13 3.33
C ASP A 67 -18.37 -15.11 4.50
N PRO A 68 -19.52 -15.78 4.39
CA PRO A 68 -20.53 -15.88 5.46
C PRO A 68 -19.99 -16.29 6.83
N ALA A 69 -18.90 -17.05 6.88
CA ALA A 69 -18.23 -17.43 8.13
C ALA A 69 -17.78 -16.20 8.95
N TYR A 70 -17.46 -15.08 8.31
CA TYR A 70 -17.01 -13.85 8.96
C TYR A 70 -18.12 -12.83 9.21
N ARG A 71 -19.38 -13.21 9.02
CA ARG A 71 -20.53 -12.31 9.13
C ARG A 71 -20.54 -11.51 10.44
N ASN A 72 -20.37 -12.16 11.56
CA ASN A 72 -20.38 -11.50 12.88
C ASN A 72 -19.23 -10.50 13.02
N ILE A 73 -18.06 -10.80 12.46
CA ILE A 73 -16.91 -9.90 12.47
C ILE A 73 -17.21 -8.67 11.63
N VAL A 74 -17.67 -8.86 10.38
CA VAL A 74 -18.00 -7.74 9.48
C VAL A 74 -19.08 -6.86 10.08
N TYR A 75 -20.12 -7.47 10.65
CA TYR A 75 -21.19 -6.72 11.30
C TYR A 75 -20.72 -6.00 12.57
N ASN A 76 -19.82 -6.59 13.35
CA ASN A 76 -19.21 -5.93 14.50
C ASN A 76 -18.40 -4.68 14.09
N LEU A 77 -17.62 -4.78 13.02
CA LEU A 77 -16.74 -3.70 12.56
C LEU A 77 -17.48 -2.63 11.73
N LEU A 78 -18.40 -3.04 10.87
CA LEU A 78 -19.00 -2.21 9.84
C LEU A 78 -20.53 -2.10 9.90
N GLY A 79 -21.19 -2.97 10.66
CA GLY A 79 -22.66 -3.04 10.68
C GLY A 79 -23.33 -1.76 11.17
N ARG A 80 -22.68 -1.00 12.03
CA ARG A 80 -23.18 0.30 12.54
C ARG A 80 -22.39 1.50 11.98
N THR A 81 -21.83 1.34 10.80
CA THR A 81 -21.13 2.38 10.08
C THR A 81 -21.92 2.77 8.83
N VAL A 82 -22.33 4.01 8.75
CA VAL A 82 -22.99 4.59 7.59
C VAL A 82 -21.95 5.26 6.70
N VAL A 83 -22.00 5.00 5.41
CA VAL A 83 -21.16 5.66 4.41
C VAL A 83 -22.00 6.74 3.73
N VAL A 84 -21.44 7.93 3.63
CA VAL A 84 -22.05 9.12 3.00
C VAL A 84 -21.11 9.73 1.97
N GLU A 85 -21.66 10.57 1.08
CA GLU A 85 -20.88 11.19 0.00
C GLU A 85 -19.80 12.11 0.54
N ASP A 86 -20.16 13.04 1.42
CA ASP A 86 -19.28 14.08 1.94
C ASP A 86 -19.51 14.40 3.42
N LEU A 87 -18.70 15.30 3.94
CA LEU A 87 -18.74 15.67 5.35
C LEU A 87 -19.97 16.49 5.73
N ASP A 88 -20.51 17.29 4.82
CA ASP A 88 -21.70 18.12 5.07
C ASP A 88 -22.94 17.23 5.23
N CYS A 89 -23.11 16.26 4.34
CA CYS A 89 -24.12 15.20 4.47
C CYS A 89 -23.94 14.42 5.78
N GLY A 90 -22.71 14.08 6.14
CA GLY A 90 -22.37 13.39 7.38
C GLY A 90 -22.76 14.19 8.62
N ILE A 91 -22.47 15.49 8.65
CA ILE A 91 -22.79 16.38 9.78
C ILE A 91 -24.31 16.53 9.90
N ALA A 92 -25.03 16.74 8.80
CA ALA A 92 -26.48 16.85 8.80
C ALA A 92 -27.13 15.59 9.37
N MET A 93 -26.67 14.42 8.91
CA MET A 93 -27.14 13.13 9.38
C MET A 93 -26.78 12.89 10.86
N ALA A 94 -25.57 13.20 11.28
CA ALA A 94 -25.12 13.07 12.66
C ALA A 94 -25.98 13.87 13.63
N ARG A 95 -26.32 15.13 13.28
CA ARG A 95 -27.22 15.99 14.06
C ARG A 95 -28.62 15.40 14.17
N LYS A 96 -29.19 14.96 13.05
CA LYS A 96 -30.55 14.40 12.99
C LYS A 96 -30.68 13.15 13.86
N TYR A 97 -29.68 12.28 13.82
CA TYR A 97 -29.67 11.00 14.57
C TYR A 97 -28.88 11.09 15.89
N ARG A 98 -28.56 12.30 16.39
CA ARG A 98 -27.93 12.55 17.68
C ARG A 98 -26.62 11.77 17.87
N ASN A 99 -25.83 11.66 16.82
CA ASN A 99 -24.56 10.91 16.79
C ASN A 99 -24.69 9.45 17.29
N ALA A 100 -25.79 8.77 16.98
CA ALA A 100 -26.08 7.43 17.48
C ALA A 100 -25.20 6.34 16.87
N PHE A 101 -24.63 6.58 15.68
CA PHE A 101 -23.79 5.64 14.93
C PHE A 101 -22.58 6.32 14.33
N ARG A 102 -21.69 5.54 13.78
CA ARG A 102 -20.50 6.06 13.06
C ARG A 102 -20.88 6.41 11.63
N ILE A 103 -20.37 7.54 11.14
CA ILE A 103 -20.50 7.97 9.75
C ILE A 103 -19.12 8.10 9.15
N VAL A 104 -18.95 7.66 7.90
CA VAL A 104 -17.70 7.73 7.13
C VAL A 104 -18.01 8.31 5.76
N THR A 105 -17.25 9.28 5.32
CA THR A 105 -17.37 9.87 3.98
C THR A 105 -16.55 9.09 2.95
N LEU A 106 -16.85 9.24 1.66
CA LEU A 106 -16.12 8.58 0.58
C LEU A 106 -14.65 9.00 0.53
N ASP A 107 -14.30 10.19 0.98
CA ASP A 107 -12.93 10.68 1.11
C ASP A 107 -12.24 10.29 2.43
N GLY A 108 -12.92 9.50 3.29
CA GLY A 108 -12.35 8.89 4.49
C GLY A 108 -12.42 9.73 5.76
N GLN A 109 -13.21 10.78 5.80
CA GLN A 109 -13.51 11.52 7.03
C GLN A 109 -14.45 10.71 7.91
N VAL A 110 -14.35 10.85 9.22
CA VAL A 110 -15.14 10.06 10.18
C VAL A 110 -15.81 10.92 11.21
N ILE A 111 -17.10 10.68 11.42
CA ILE A 111 -17.84 11.18 12.57
C ILE A 111 -18.14 9.97 13.46
N ASN A 112 -17.56 9.93 14.64
CA ASN A 112 -17.76 8.83 15.57
C ASN A 112 -19.08 8.99 16.33
N ARG A 113 -19.56 7.88 16.87
CA ARG A 113 -20.62 7.88 17.88
C ARG A 113 -20.21 8.82 19.01
N GLY A 114 -21.14 9.69 19.42
CA GLY A 114 -20.85 10.72 20.43
C GLY A 114 -20.30 12.03 19.85
N GLY A 115 -20.08 12.12 18.52
CA GLY A 115 -19.84 13.39 17.81
C GLY A 115 -18.38 13.80 17.63
N SER A 116 -17.39 12.99 18.06
CA SER A 116 -16.00 13.31 17.73
C SER A 116 -15.74 13.11 16.24
N MET A 117 -14.99 14.02 15.62
CA MET A 117 -14.68 13.99 14.21
C MET A 117 -13.19 13.71 14.00
N THR A 118 -12.90 12.90 13.01
CA THR A 118 -11.53 12.61 12.58
C THR A 118 -11.45 12.79 11.08
N GLY A 119 -10.56 13.65 10.63
CA GLY A 119 -10.41 13.98 9.22
C GLY A 119 -9.08 14.66 8.94
N GLY A 120 -8.88 15.03 7.70
CA GLY A 120 -7.66 15.64 7.18
C GLY A 120 -7.18 14.94 5.93
N SER A 121 -6.06 15.37 5.37
CA SER A 121 -5.46 14.66 4.24
C SER A 121 -4.95 13.30 4.70
N THR A 122 -5.40 12.23 4.09
CA THR A 122 -4.71 10.94 4.19
C THR A 122 -3.38 11.09 3.47
N SER A 123 -2.32 11.48 4.19
CA SER A 123 -0.99 11.14 3.70
C SER A 123 -1.02 9.63 3.44
N ARG A 124 -0.45 9.19 2.33
CA ARG A 124 -0.42 7.78 1.89
C ARG A 124 0.27 6.83 2.88
N SER A 125 0.01 6.96 4.15
CA SER A 125 0.45 6.01 5.17
C SER A 125 -0.51 4.82 5.13
N ALA A 126 -0.16 3.97 4.26
CA ALA A 126 -0.76 2.75 3.81
C ALA A 126 -1.31 1.87 4.93
N GLY A 127 -2.59 1.55 4.84
CA GLY A 127 -3.15 0.36 5.46
C GLY A 127 -2.47 -0.91 4.92
N VAL A 128 -2.62 -2.04 5.59
CA VAL A 128 -2.02 -3.33 5.19
C VAL A 128 -2.34 -3.69 3.72
N LEU A 129 -3.54 -3.35 3.24
CA LEU A 129 -3.97 -3.60 1.85
C LEU A 129 -3.24 -2.71 0.83
N SER A 130 -2.94 -1.45 1.17
CA SER A 130 -2.17 -0.59 0.27
C SER A 130 -0.68 -0.91 0.29
N ARG A 131 -0.16 -1.50 1.38
CA ARG A 131 1.22 -1.98 1.45
C ARG A 131 1.48 -3.13 0.50
N SER A 132 0.54 -4.05 0.33
CA SER A 132 0.65 -5.15 -0.65
C SER A 132 0.76 -4.60 -2.07
N ALA A 133 -0.14 -3.71 -2.47
CA ALA A 133 -0.12 -3.08 -3.78
C ALA A 133 1.13 -2.20 -4.00
N GLU A 134 1.57 -1.48 -2.97
CA GLU A 134 2.80 -0.67 -3.01
C GLU A 134 4.04 -1.57 -3.14
N LEU A 135 4.06 -2.70 -2.45
CA LEU A 135 5.15 -3.67 -2.51
C LEU A 135 5.24 -4.31 -3.91
N GLU A 136 4.10 -4.66 -4.52
CA GLU A 136 4.05 -5.14 -5.90
C GLU A 136 4.56 -4.08 -6.89
N GLN A 137 4.13 -2.82 -6.75
CA GLN A 137 4.60 -1.73 -7.60
C GLN A 137 6.09 -1.46 -7.43
N LEU A 138 6.60 -1.47 -6.19
CA LEU A 138 8.01 -1.28 -5.90
C LEU A 138 8.84 -2.44 -6.44
N THR A 139 8.37 -3.67 -6.32
CA THR A 139 9.04 -4.86 -6.85
C THR A 139 9.12 -4.80 -8.38
N ALA A 140 8.03 -4.47 -9.05
CA ALA A 140 8.01 -4.30 -10.51
C ALA A 140 8.93 -3.17 -10.97
N ARG A 141 8.93 -2.03 -10.25
CA ARG A 141 9.82 -0.92 -10.55
C ARG A 141 11.29 -1.25 -10.35
N THR A 142 11.62 -2.00 -9.30
CA THR A 142 12.98 -2.47 -9.02
C THR A 142 13.46 -3.40 -10.13
N ALA A 143 12.64 -4.36 -10.55
CA ALA A 143 12.96 -5.27 -11.66
C ALA A 143 13.21 -4.50 -12.96
N ALA A 144 12.36 -3.52 -13.28
CA ALA A 144 12.52 -2.69 -14.48
C ALA A 144 13.81 -1.84 -14.43
N MET A 145 14.17 -1.30 -13.26
CA MET A 145 15.41 -0.56 -13.08
C MET A 145 16.64 -1.47 -13.18
N GLN A 146 16.58 -2.68 -12.64
CA GLN A 146 17.66 -3.67 -12.74
C GLN A 146 17.90 -4.07 -14.21
N ALA A 147 16.84 -4.27 -14.99
CA ALA A 147 16.95 -4.56 -16.42
C ALA A 147 17.65 -3.41 -17.18
N LYS A 148 17.24 -2.16 -16.95
CA LYS A 148 17.86 -0.98 -17.53
C LYS A 148 19.34 -0.83 -17.13
N LEU A 149 19.65 -1.13 -15.87
CA LEU A 149 21.04 -1.10 -15.40
C LEU A 149 21.89 -2.16 -16.07
N ALA A 150 21.37 -3.36 -16.29
CA ALA A 150 22.07 -4.42 -17.00
C ALA A 150 22.33 -4.04 -18.47
N GLU A 151 21.32 -3.47 -19.14
CA GLU A 151 21.44 -2.96 -20.52
C GLU A 151 22.48 -1.85 -20.63
N ALA A 152 22.47 -0.87 -19.71
CA ALA A 152 23.44 0.22 -19.69
C ALA A 152 24.87 -0.27 -19.44
N LYS A 153 25.05 -1.25 -18.54
CA LYS A 153 26.37 -1.87 -18.31
C LYS A 153 26.88 -2.61 -19.53
N GLN A 154 26.01 -3.33 -20.22
CA GLN A 154 26.39 -4.02 -21.46
C GLN A 154 26.82 -3.02 -22.55
N ALA A 155 26.07 -1.94 -22.71
CA ALA A 155 26.42 -0.85 -23.66
C ALA A 155 27.75 -0.18 -23.28
N GLU A 156 28.02 0.02 -21.99
CA GLU A 156 29.31 0.54 -21.51
C GLU A 156 30.47 -0.40 -21.85
N GLU A 157 30.31 -1.71 -21.62
CA GLU A 157 31.33 -2.72 -21.96
C GLU A 157 31.57 -2.79 -23.46
N ASP A 158 30.52 -2.71 -24.27
CA ASP A 158 30.64 -2.77 -25.73
C ASP A 158 31.36 -1.52 -26.27
N THR A 159 31.01 -0.33 -25.79
CA THR A 159 31.70 0.92 -26.16
C THR A 159 33.15 0.94 -25.68
N ALA A 160 33.45 0.37 -24.52
CA ALA A 160 34.82 0.26 -24.01
C ALA A 160 35.66 -0.67 -24.90
N ARG A 161 35.09 -1.79 -25.39
CA ARG A 161 35.76 -2.68 -26.36
C ARG A 161 36.02 -2.01 -27.69
N GLU A 162 35.06 -1.26 -28.24
CA GLU A 162 35.18 -0.52 -29.47
C GLU A 162 36.29 0.54 -29.35
N LEU A 163 36.32 1.27 -28.23
CA LEU A 163 37.33 2.25 -27.94
C LEU A 163 38.74 1.62 -27.90
N ALA A 164 38.88 0.50 -27.20
CA ALA A 164 40.17 -0.19 -27.12
C ALA A 164 40.65 -0.71 -28.49
N ALA A 165 39.73 -1.19 -29.32
CA ALA A 165 40.05 -1.61 -30.68
C ALA A 165 40.49 -0.45 -31.54
N ALA A 166 39.79 0.68 -31.51
CA ALA A 166 40.13 1.88 -32.25
C ALA A 166 41.49 2.47 -31.80
N GLN A 167 41.77 2.44 -30.50
CA GLN A 167 43.09 2.87 -29.97
C GLN A 167 44.22 2.01 -30.49
N TYR A 168 44.04 0.68 -30.52
CA TYR A 168 45.01 -0.27 -31.05
C TYR A 168 45.27 -0.05 -32.55
N GLU A 169 44.19 0.16 -33.33
CA GLU A 169 44.33 0.49 -34.75
C GLU A 169 45.08 1.82 -34.99
N LEU A 170 44.77 2.84 -34.17
CA LEU A 170 45.47 4.11 -34.24
C LEU A 170 46.98 3.96 -33.96
N GLU A 171 47.34 3.29 -32.87
CA GLU A 171 48.72 3.04 -32.50
C GLU A 171 49.47 2.26 -33.61
N THR A 172 48.80 1.24 -34.20
CA THR A 172 49.37 0.48 -35.32
C THR A 172 49.61 1.33 -36.54
N ALA A 173 48.64 2.18 -36.93
CA ALA A 173 48.75 3.08 -38.05
C ALA A 173 49.85 4.16 -37.83
N GLU A 174 49.99 4.67 -36.61
CA GLU A 174 51.07 5.59 -36.25
C GLU A 174 52.45 4.97 -36.28
N ALA A 175 52.55 3.69 -35.87
CA ALA A 175 53.83 2.95 -35.97
C ALA A 175 54.22 2.69 -37.44
N GLN A 176 53.26 2.28 -38.27
CA GLN A 176 53.47 2.11 -39.69
C GLN A 176 53.91 3.42 -40.38
N ARG A 177 53.24 4.53 -40.06
CA ARG A 177 53.60 5.85 -40.56
C ARG A 177 55.03 6.23 -40.17
N ARG A 178 55.38 6.06 -38.90
CA ARG A 178 56.77 6.34 -38.44
C ARG A 178 57.82 5.47 -39.16
N HIS A 179 57.54 4.21 -39.38
CA HIS A 179 58.43 3.31 -40.12
C HIS A 179 58.57 3.76 -41.57
N ALA A 180 57.50 4.13 -42.26
CA ALA A 180 57.54 4.64 -43.62
C ALA A 180 58.42 5.87 -43.76
N TYR A 181 58.26 6.86 -42.86
CA TYR A 181 59.12 8.06 -42.84
C TYR A 181 60.59 7.75 -42.61
N THR A 182 60.92 6.74 -41.76
CA THR A 182 62.28 6.36 -41.49
C THR A 182 62.94 5.68 -42.71
N VAL A 183 62.18 4.85 -43.42
CA VAL A 183 62.68 4.19 -44.64
C VAL A 183 62.90 5.21 -45.76
N GLU A 184 61.99 6.16 -45.93
CA GLU A 184 62.09 7.23 -46.95
C GLU A 184 63.30 8.14 -46.71
N PHE A 185 63.56 8.47 -45.44
CA PHE A 185 64.69 9.31 -45.04
C PHE A 185 66.07 8.60 -45.23
N LEU A 186 66.15 7.29 -44.96
CA LEU A 186 67.35 6.47 -45.12
C LEU A 186 67.62 6.08 -46.58
N GLY A 187 66.64 6.11 -47.45
CA GLY A 187 66.78 5.78 -48.87
C GLY A 187 67.29 6.98 -49.76
N HIS A 188 67.37 8.15 -49.17
CA HIS A 188 67.86 9.40 -49.88
C HIS A 188 69.26 9.83 -49.44
N THR A 189 69.99 9.03 -48.69
CA THR A 189 71.40 9.20 -48.35
C THR A 189 72.27 8.14 -49.03
#